data_1086ffabc2f360d37ae4da02eb6f6300
#
_entry.id   1086ffabc2f360d37ae4da02eb6f6300
#
_cell.length_a   1.000
_cell.length_b   1.000
_cell.length_c   1.000
_cell.angle_alpha   90.00
_cell.angle_beta   90.00
_cell.angle_gamma   90.00
#
_symmetry.space_group_name_H-M   'P 1'
#
loop_
_entity.id
_entity.type
_entity.pdbx_description
1 polymer ?
#
loop_
_entity_poly.entity_id
_entity_poly.type
_entity_poly.pdbx_seq_one_letter_code
_entity_poly.pdbx_strand_id
1 'polypeptide(L)'
;MNTNTTTRTEGQQPGPCITGSQALLESFLREGVDTLFGYPGGAIIPVYDALFDYRDRLRHILVRHEQGAVHAAQGYARVSGRVGVCLVTSGPGATNTVTGLADALMDSTPLVLVTGQVGSSLLGTDAFQETNFVGITQAVTKWNCQVKRTEDIPGAIAKAFYIARSGRPGPVVVDITKDAQCGTAPFRYERLTSIRSYVPAPAPAAECIACLLYTSPRPRDRSLSR
;
A
#
# COMPACT_ATOMS: atom_id res chain seq x y z
N MET A 1 -5.94 -24.15 -30.86
CA MET A 1 -5.31 -24.92 -29.78
C MET A 1 -3.96 -24.28 -29.48
N ASN A 2 -3.87 -23.38 -28.50
CA ASN A 2 -2.61 -22.80 -28.03
C ASN A 2 -2.55 -23.04 -26.53
N THR A 3 -1.78 -24.05 -26.16
CA THR A 3 -1.46 -24.42 -24.79
C THR A 3 -0.47 -23.39 -24.24
N ASN A 4 -0.94 -22.45 -23.45
CA ASN A 4 -0.07 -21.56 -22.65
C ASN A 4 0.47 -22.37 -21.46
N THR A 5 1.65 -22.92 -21.63
CA THR A 5 2.45 -23.54 -20.57
C THR A 5 2.97 -22.42 -19.67
N THR A 6 2.40 -22.28 -18.49
CA THR A 6 2.95 -21.46 -17.40
C THR A 6 4.21 -22.17 -16.94
N THR A 7 5.38 -21.66 -17.30
CA THR A 7 6.68 -22.12 -16.79
C THR A 7 6.72 -21.83 -15.26
N ARG A 8 6.43 -22.86 -14.47
CA ARG A 8 6.82 -22.91 -13.07
C ARG A 8 8.36 -23.00 -13.05
N THR A 9 9.00 -21.97 -12.54
CA THR A 9 10.45 -22.01 -12.22
C THR A 9 10.64 -23.00 -11.07
N GLU A 10 11.00 -24.22 -11.40
CA GLU A 10 11.48 -25.23 -10.44
C GLU A 10 12.82 -24.78 -9.91
N GLY A 11 12.99 -24.72 -8.57
CA GLY A 11 14.30 -24.72 -7.95
C GLY A 11 14.62 -23.68 -6.87
N GLN A 12 13.66 -22.92 -6.34
CA GLN A 12 13.95 -22.15 -5.12
C GLN A 12 13.46 -22.90 -3.88
N GLN A 13 14.40 -23.23 -2.98
CA GLN A 13 14.06 -23.81 -1.67
C GLN A 13 13.05 -22.89 -0.95
N PRO A 14 12.05 -23.46 -0.25
CA PRO A 14 11.12 -22.65 0.53
C PRO A 14 11.91 -21.83 1.56
N GLY A 15 11.64 -20.53 1.63
CA GLY A 15 12.24 -19.65 2.62
C GLY A 15 11.87 -20.05 4.04
N PRO A 16 12.45 -19.41 5.07
CA PRO A 16 12.11 -19.69 6.46
C PRO A 16 10.63 -19.51 6.71
N CYS A 17 10.04 -20.38 7.55
CA CYS A 17 8.66 -20.25 7.98
C CYS A 17 8.59 -19.15 9.05
N ILE A 18 7.85 -18.07 8.77
CA ILE A 18 7.71 -16.92 9.65
C ILE A 18 6.24 -16.52 9.80
N THR A 19 5.94 -15.70 10.82
CA THR A 19 4.58 -15.17 11.01
C THR A 19 4.21 -14.16 9.94
N GLY A 20 2.89 -13.95 9.73
CA GLY A 20 2.43 -12.95 8.78
C GLY A 20 2.87 -11.53 9.14
N SER A 21 2.95 -11.23 10.44
CA SER A 21 3.53 -9.98 10.93
C SER A 21 4.99 -9.80 10.53
N GLN A 22 5.80 -10.83 10.72
CA GLN A 22 7.20 -10.83 10.26
C GLN A 22 7.31 -10.76 8.74
N ALA A 23 6.44 -11.48 8.01
CA ALA A 23 6.39 -11.44 6.55
C ALA A 23 6.07 -10.04 6.02
N LEU A 24 5.19 -9.30 6.68
CA LEU A 24 4.90 -7.90 6.39
C LEU A 24 6.15 -7.01 6.59
N LEU A 25 6.80 -7.10 7.73
CA LEU A 25 7.96 -6.28 8.06
C LEU A 25 9.17 -6.59 7.16
N GLU A 26 9.44 -7.87 6.89
CA GLU A 26 10.47 -8.27 5.92
C GLU A 26 10.14 -7.76 4.50
N SER A 27 8.86 -7.76 4.09
CA SER A 27 8.44 -7.20 2.80
C SER A 27 8.71 -5.69 2.72
N PHE A 28 8.48 -4.96 3.80
CA PHE A 28 8.83 -3.53 3.87
C PHE A 28 10.33 -3.31 3.71
N LEU A 29 11.16 -4.09 4.39
CA LEU A 29 12.62 -4.01 4.23
C LEU A 29 13.07 -4.31 2.80
N ARG A 30 12.45 -5.29 2.12
CA ARG A 30 12.72 -5.61 0.71
C ARG A 30 12.33 -4.48 -0.24
N GLU A 31 11.35 -3.65 0.12
CA GLU A 31 10.97 -2.44 -0.64
C GLU A 31 11.80 -1.20 -0.26
N GLY A 32 12.72 -1.32 0.70
CA GLY A 32 13.63 -0.25 1.13
C GLY A 32 12.99 0.73 2.11
N VAL A 33 11.95 0.29 2.83
CA VAL A 33 11.35 1.08 3.91
C VAL A 33 12.31 1.13 5.09
N ASP A 34 12.54 2.30 5.62
CA ASP A 34 13.34 2.54 6.84
C ASP A 34 12.51 3.24 7.94
N THR A 35 11.46 3.93 7.53
CA THR A 35 10.60 4.71 8.43
C THR A 35 9.13 4.46 8.12
N LEU A 36 8.34 4.24 9.17
CA LEU A 36 6.90 4.08 9.09
C LEU A 36 6.21 4.87 10.19
N PHE A 37 4.98 5.29 9.92
CA PHE A 37 4.17 6.12 10.79
C PHE A 37 2.94 5.33 11.22
N GLY A 38 2.48 5.48 12.45
CA GLY A 38 1.29 4.74 12.81
C GLY A 38 0.82 4.92 14.24
N TYR A 39 -0.31 4.28 14.52
CA TYR A 39 -0.93 4.24 15.83
C TYR A 39 -1.43 2.83 16.12
N PRO A 40 -1.01 2.21 17.25
CA PRO A 40 -1.39 0.85 17.60
C PRO A 40 -2.87 0.74 17.98
N GLY A 41 -3.44 -0.45 17.79
CA GLY A 41 -4.78 -0.79 18.22
C GLY A 41 -5.03 -2.30 18.07
N GLY A 42 -6.13 -2.80 18.60
CA GLY A 42 -6.40 -4.24 18.84
C GLY A 42 -6.16 -5.17 17.64
N ALA A 43 -6.52 -4.73 16.44
CA ALA A 43 -6.42 -5.57 15.25
C ALA A 43 -5.04 -5.57 14.58
N ILE A 44 -4.11 -4.68 14.99
CA ILE A 44 -2.75 -4.58 14.44
C ILE A 44 -1.66 -4.92 15.48
N ILE A 45 -2.04 -5.24 16.72
CA ILE A 45 -1.09 -5.61 17.80
C ILE A 45 -0.06 -6.65 17.35
N PRO A 46 -0.40 -7.73 16.63
CA PRO A 46 0.60 -8.73 16.24
C PRO A 46 1.75 -8.14 15.41
N VAL A 47 1.46 -7.14 14.56
CA VAL A 47 2.49 -6.44 13.78
C VAL A 47 3.33 -5.54 14.67
N TYR A 48 2.71 -4.82 15.61
CA TYR A 48 3.44 -3.96 16.56
C TYR A 48 4.31 -4.74 17.51
N ASP A 49 3.87 -5.92 17.94
CA ASP A 49 4.68 -6.85 18.74
C ASP A 49 5.92 -7.31 17.96
N ALA A 50 5.72 -7.82 16.75
CA ALA A 50 6.82 -8.20 15.89
C ALA A 50 7.77 -7.02 15.59
N LEU A 51 7.27 -5.80 15.45
CA LEU A 51 8.05 -4.60 15.12
C LEU A 51 9.14 -4.31 16.17
N PHE A 52 8.94 -4.74 17.42
CA PHE A 52 9.95 -4.60 18.46
C PHE A 52 11.29 -5.26 18.10
N ASP A 53 11.24 -6.42 17.42
CA ASP A 53 12.45 -7.13 16.97
C ASP A 53 13.11 -6.48 15.75
N TYR A 54 12.40 -5.55 15.08
CA TYR A 54 12.85 -4.86 13.88
C TYR A 54 13.31 -3.41 14.13
N ARG A 55 13.29 -2.95 15.37
CA ARG A 55 13.57 -1.54 15.76
C ARG A 55 14.91 -0.99 15.28
N ASP A 56 15.91 -1.86 15.08
CA ASP A 56 17.23 -1.46 14.58
C ASP A 56 17.26 -1.23 13.06
N ARG A 57 16.24 -1.73 12.34
CA ARG A 57 16.12 -1.67 10.88
C ARG A 57 14.93 -0.83 10.40
N LEU A 58 13.87 -0.74 11.20
CA LEU A 58 12.64 0.00 10.91
C LEU A 58 12.36 1.00 12.01
N ARG A 59 12.43 2.27 11.67
CA ARG A 59 12.08 3.36 12.59
C ARG A 59 10.56 3.58 12.58
N HIS A 60 9.90 3.35 13.71
CA HIS A 60 8.49 3.66 13.88
C HIS A 60 8.31 5.06 14.52
N ILE A 61 7.49 5.90 13.90
CA ILE A 61 7.08 7.20 14.42
C ILE A 61 5.64 7.07 14.94
N LEU A 62 5.51 7.04 16.26
CA LEU A 62 4.22 7.01 16.93
C LEU A 62 3.53 8.38 16.78
N VAL A 63 2.31 8.36 16.29
CA VAL A 63 1.45 9.55 16.21
C VAL A 63 0.40 9.52 17.31
N ARG A 64 -0.41 10.56 17.42
CA ARG A 64 -1.54 10.65 18.36
C ARG A 64 -2.90 10.56 17.70
N HIS A 65 -2.93 10.53 16.36
CA HIS A 65 -4.12 10.40 15.55
C HIS A 65 -3.73 9.82 14.18
N GLU A 66 -4.50 8.90 13.64
CA GLU A 66 -4.17 8.17 12.41
C GLU A 66 -4.14 9.07 11.17
N GLN A 67 -4.97 10.09 11.11
CA GLN A 67 -4.89 11.11 10.07
C GLN A 67 -3.51 11.79 10.05
N GLY A 68 -2.97 12.09 11.23
CA GLY A 68 -1.61 12.63 11.36
C GLY A 68 -0.53 11.68 10.85
N ALA A 69 -0.71 10.35 11.01
CA ALA A 69 0.21 9.37 10.45
C ALA A 69 0.25 9.45 8.92
N VAL A 70 -0.92 9.54 8.28
CA VAL A 70 -1.00 9.61 6.82
C VAL A 70 -0.36 10.90 6.30
N HIS A 71 -0.65 12.05 6.91
CA HIS A 71 -0.03 13.32 6.50
C HIS A 71 1.48 13.35 6.75
N ALA A 72 1.96 12.75 7.85
CA ALA A 72 3.41 12.64 8.12
C ALA A 72 4.09 11.73 7.07
N ALA A 73 3.47 10.60 6.71
CA ALA A 73 3.97 9.71 5.66
C ALA A 73 3.97 10.38 4.28
N GLN A 74 2.98 11.23 3.96
CA GLN A 74 2.98 12.04 2.75
C GLN A 74 4.14 13.04 2.74
N GLY A 75 4.34 13.77 3.84
CA GLY A 75 5.47 14.70 3.98
C GLY A 75 6.80 13.99 3.78
N TYR A 76 6.96 12.81 4.41
CA TYR A 76 8.13 11.96 4.22
C TYR A 76 8.30 11.54 2.75
N ALA A 77 7.24 11.09 2.09
CA ALA A 77 7.31 10.68 0.68
C ALA A 77 7.74 11.82 -0.24
N ARG A 78 7.20 13.01 -0.03
CA ARG A 78 7.52 14.21 -0.84
C ARG A 78 8.97 14.66 -0.68
N VAL A 79 9.50 14.59 0.53
CA VAL A 79 10.88 15.04 0.82
C VAL A 79 11.91 13.98 0.43
N SER A 80 11.63 12.70 0.72
CA SER A 80 12.59 11.61 0.50
C SER A 80 12.56 11.02 -0.91
N GLY A 81 11.48 11.24 -1.68
CA GLY A 81 11.23 10.55 -2.95
C GLY A 81 10.87 9.07 -2.82
N ARG A 82 10.60 8.59 -1.60
CA ARG A 82 10.24 7.20 -1.30
C ARG A 82 8.74 7.05 -1.09
N VAL A 83 8.25 5.83 -1.07
CA VAL A 83 6.86 5.54 -0.71
C VAL A 83 6.68 5.76 0.80
N GLY A 84 5.70 6.57 1.20
CA GLY A 84 5.33 6.73 2.61
C GLY A 84 4.58 5.49 3.10
N VAL A 85 4.83 5.07 4.35
CA VAL A 85 4.20 3.87 4.92
C VAL A 85 3.50 4.20 6.23
N CYS A 86 2.23 3.77 6.34
CA CYS A 86 1.45 3.88 7.57
C CYS A 86 0.96 2.52 8.06
N LEU A 87 0.93 2.36 9.39
CA LEU A 87 0.34 1.21 10.09
C LEU A 87 -0.74 1.68 11.06
N VAL A 88 -1.98 1.22 10.88
CA VAL A 88 -3.10 1.57 11.75
C VAL A 88 -4.00 0.36 12.05
N THR A 89 -4.84 0.46 13.05
CA THR A 89 -5.82 -0.59 13.40
C THR A 89 -7.07 -0.52 12.54
N SER A 90 -7.99 -1.46 12.74
CA SER A 90 -9.31 -1.54 12.09
C SER A 90 -10.28 -0.43 12.55
N GLY A 91 -11.46 -0.42 11.97
CA GLY A 91 -12.59 0.42 12.38
C GLY A 91 -12.23 1.90 12.43
N PRO A 92 -12.36 2.55 13.60
CA PRO A 92 -12.10 3.99 13.74
C PRO A 92 -10.66 4.37 13.37
N GLY A 93 -9.67 3.53 13.63
CA GLY A 93 -8.28 3.78 13.26
C GLY A 93 -8.10 3.83 11.73
N ALA A 94 -8.69 2.88 11.03
CA ALA A 94 -8.67 2.85 9.57
C ALA A 94 -9.45 4.05 8.98
N THR A 95 -10.68 4.29 9.44
CA THR A 95 -11.53 5.38 8.90
C THR A 95 -10.95 6.78 9.13
N ASN A 96 -10.20 7.00 10.21
CA ASN A 96 -9.48 8.26 10.46
C ASN A 96 -8.43 8.59 9.39
N THR A 97 -8.02 7.63 8.56
CA THR A 97 -7.02 7.83 7.51
C THR A 97 -7.60 8.34 6.19
N VAL A 98 -8.91 8.27 6.01
CA VAL A 98 -9.59 8.54 4.72
C VAL A 98 -9.28 9.93 4.17
N THR A 99 -9.32 10.96 5.01
CA THR A 99 -8.96 12.33 4.61
C THR A 99 -7.54 12.39 4.04
N GLY A 100 -6.57 11.77 4.72
CA GLY A 100 -5.20 11.76 4.25
C GLY A 100 -5.00 10.92 2.97
N LEU A 101 -5.78 9.84 2.78
CA LEU A 101 -5.77 9.08 1.53
C LEU A 101 -6.31 9.91 0.36
N ALA A 102 -7.43 10.62 0.56
CA ALA A 102 -8.01 11.49 -0.45
C ALA A 102 -7.02 12.59 -0.87
N ASP A 103 -6.37 13.23 0.11
CA ASP A 103 -5.32 14.23 -0.11
C ASP A 103 -4.13 13.65 -0.89
N ALA A 104 -3.63 12.48 -0.49
CA ALA A 104 -2.52 11.80 -1.19
C ALA A 104 -2.89 11.44 -2.65
N LEU A 105 -4.14 11.05 -2.92
CA LEU A 105 -4.61 10.76 -4.26
C LEU A 105 -4.65 12.02 -5.14
N MET A 106 -5.15 13.13 -4.61
CA MET A 106 -5.23 14.40 -5.34
C MET A 106 -3.85 14.96 -5.65
N ASP A 107 -2.92 14.88 -4.71
CA ASP A 107 -1.56 15.38 -4.83
C ASP A 107 -0.58 14.38 -5.46
N SER A 108 -1.05 13.22 -5.89
CA SER A 108 -0.21 12.18 -6.51
C SER A 108 0.96 11.75 -5.62
N THR A 109 0.73 11.64 -4.31
CA THR A 109 1.76 11.24 -3.35
C THR A 109 1.76 9.72 -3.15
N PRO A 110 2.89 9.01 -3.39
CA PRO A 110 2.96 7.58 -3.23
C PRO A 110 2.90 7.20 -1.76
N LEU A 111 1.91 6.41 -1.39
CA LEU A 111 1.65 5.99 -0.02
C LEU A 111 1.16 4.55 0.02
N VAL A 112 1.63 3.77 0.98
CA VAL A 112 1.10 2.45 1.34
C VAL A 112 0.57 2.51 2.77
N LEU A 113 -0.74 2.38 2.91
CA LEU A 113 -1.41 2.23 4.19
C LEU A 113 -1.70 0.75 4.44
N VAL A 114 -1.22 0.23 5.55
CA VAL A 114 -1.58 -1.10 6.04
C VAL A 114 -2.50 -0.95 7.24
N THR A 115 -3.66 -1.58 7.17
CA THR A 115 -4.62 -1.64 8.26
C THR A 115 -4.72 -3.06 8.82
N GLY A 116 -4.82 -3.16 10.14
CA GLY A 116 -5.25 -4.42 10.74
C GLY A 116 -6.76 -4.57 10.57
N GLN A 117 -7.24 -5.80 10.49
CA GLN A 117 -8.65 -6.13 10.41
C GLN A 117 -9.00 -7.23 11.42
N VAL A 118 -10.26 -7.39 11.76
CA VAL A 118 -10.74 -8.49 12.56
C VAL A 118 -10.37 -9.85 11.92
N GLY A 119 -10.45 -10.95 12.67
CA GLY A 119 -10.21 -12.28 12.11
C GLY A 119 -11.16 -12.58 10.94
N SER A 120 -10.69 -13.34 9.95
CA SER A 120 -11.45 -13.60 8.71
C SER A 120 -12.83 -14.21 8.93
N SER A 121 -13.01 -14.99 10.00
CA SER A 121 -14.29 -15.57 10.39
C SER A 121 -15.32 -14.56 10.93
N LEU A 122 -14.86 -13.36 11.30
CA LEU A 122 -15.72 -12.29 11.84
C LEU A 122 -16.08 -11.23 10.79
N LEU A 123 -15.54 -11.34 9.58
CA LEU A 123 -15.84 -10.39 8.51
C LEU A 123 -17.31 -10.46 8.09
N GLY A 124 -17.98 -9.31 8.03
CA GLY A 124 -19.40 -9.21 7.68
C GLY A 124 -20.35 -9.55 8.82
N THR A 125 -19.86 -9.61 10.07
CA THR A 125 -20.67 -9.92 11.25
C THR A 125 -20.93 -8.72 12.15
N ASP A 126 -20.52 -7.52 11.75
CA ASP A 126 -20.55 -6.29 12.57
C ASP A 126 -19.78 -6.47 13.91
N ALA A 127 -18.65 -7.21 13.84
CA ALA A 127 -17.78 -7.41 14.99
C ALA A 127 -17.18 -6.08 15.50
N PHE A 128 -16.72 -6.10 16.76
CA PHE A 128 -16.14 -4.89 17.37
C PHE A 128 -15.03 -4.30 16.52
N GLN A 129 -15.19 -3.02 16.14
CA GLN A 129 -14.28 -2.29 15.27
C GLN A 129 -14.07 -2.91 13.87
N GLU A 130 -15.00 -3.74 13.42
CA GLU A 130 -15.05 -4.14 12.02
C GLU A 130 -15.51 -2.96 11.15
N THR A 131 -14.90 -2.81 9.99
CA THR A 131 -15.33 -1.85 8.97
C THR A 131 -14.95 -2.38 7.59
N ASN A 132 -15.85 -2.30 6.61
CA ASN A 132 -15.53 -2.59 5.22
C ASN A 132 -14.62 -1.50 4.65
N PHE A 133 -13.37 -1.50 5.08
CA PHE A 133 -12.41 -0.46 4.73
C PHE A 133 -12.02 -0.48 3.25
N VAL A 134 -12.01 -1.64 2.62
CA VAL A 134 -11.81 -1.77 1.18
C VAL A 134 -12.90 -1.03 0.40
N GLY A 135 -14.17 -1.18 0.80
CA GLY A 135 -15.28 -0.44 0.19
C GLY A 135 -15.18 1.07 0.40
N ILE A 136 -14.84 1.51 1.62
CA ILE A 136 -14.69 2.94 1.96
C ILE A 136 -13.56 3.60 1.14
N THR A 137 -12.45 2.91 0.95
CA THR A 137 -11.26 3.49 0.31
C THR A 137 -11.22 3.34 -1.21
N GLN A 138 -12.20 2.69 -1.81
CA GLN A 138 -12.24 2.45 -3.25
C GLN A 138 -12.16 3.74 -4.09
N ALA A 139 -12.81 4.81 -3.64
CA ALA A 139 -12.83 6.09 -4.35
C ALA A 139 -11.61 6.99 -4.07
N VAL A 140 -10.85 6.70 -3.02
CA VAL A 140 -9.75 7.56 -2.54
C VAL A 140 -8.37 6.88 -2.62
N THR A 141 -8.28 5.76 -3.34
CA THR A 141 -7.02 5.02 -3.54
C THR A 141 -6.86 4.58 -4.99
N LYS A 142 -5.63 4.37 -5.41
CA LYS A 142 -5.33 3.77 -6.71
C LYS A 142 -5.68 2.28 -6.75
N TRP A 143 -5.50 1.63 -5.63
CA TRP A 143 -5.77 0.22 -5.44
C TRP A 143 -5.89 -0.09 -3.95
N ASN A 144 -6.75 -1.02 -3.63
CA ASN A 144 -6.88 -1.57 -2.29
C ASN A 144 -7.15 -3.07 -2.36
N CYS A 145 -6.82 -3.77 -1.29
CA CYS A 145 -7.15 -5.19 -1.15
C CYS A 145 -7.26 -5.59 0.31
N GLN A 146 -7.97 -6.69 0.54
CA GLN A 146 -8.00 -7.38 1.83
C GLN A 146 -7.23 -8.70 1.74
N VAL A 147 -6.31 -8.93 2.68
CA VAL A 147 -5.48 -10.13 2.77
C VAL A 147 -5.97 -10.98 3.94
N LYS A 148 -6.36 -12.22 3.64
CA LYS A 148 -6.94 -13.18 4.60
C LYS A 148 -6.03 -14.38 4.88
N ARG A 149 -4.92 -14.51 4.16
CA ARG A 149 -4.00 -15.64 4.27
C ARG A 149 -2.59 -15.12 4.42
N THR A 150 -1.81 -15.74 5.30
CA THR A 150 -0.43 -15.35 5.60
C THR A 150 0.48 -15.37 4.37
N GLU A 151 0.35 -16.37 3.54
CA GLU A 151 1.15 -16.55 2.33
C GLU A 151 0.93 -15.47 1.26
N ASP A 152 -0.21 -14.77 1.30
CA ASP A 152 -0.56 -13.73 0.34
C ASP A 152 0.03 -12.35 0.71
N ILE A 153 0.49 -12.16 1.95
CA ILE A 153 1.02 -10.88 2.44
C ILE A 153 2.20 -10.37 1.59
N PRO A 154 3.26 -11.15 1.32
CA PRO A 154 4.40 -10.65 0.55
C PRO A 154 4.01 -10.19 -0.85
N GLY A 155 3.15 -10.94 -1.54
CA GLY A 155 2.67 -10.60 -2.87
C GLY A 155 1.79 -9.36 -2.89
N ALA A 156 0.91 -9.20 -1.90
CA ALA A 156 0.07 -8.00 -1.74
C ALA A 156 0.91 -6.75 -1.50
N ILE A 157 1.95 -6.82 -0.66
CA ILE A 157 2.87 -5.72 -0.39
C ILE A 157 3.70 -5.36 -1.64
N ALA A 158 4.25 -6.35 -2.34
CA ALA A 158 4.98 -6.09 -3.58
C ALA A 158 4.12 -5.37 -4.61
N LYS A 159 2.85 -5.79 -4.76
CA LYS A 159 1.87 -5.15 -5.63
C LYS A 159 1.51 -3.74 -5.17
N ALA A 160 1.31 -3.55 -3.86
CA ALA A 160 1.01 -2.25 -3.28
C ALA A 160 2.09 -1.22 -3.58
N PHE A 161 3.36 -1.55 -3.34
CA PHE A 161 4.48 -0.66 -3.60
C PHE A 161 4.66 -0.38 -5.09
N TYR A 162 4.50 -1.39 -5.94
CA TYR A 162 4.58 -1.19 -7.39
C TYR A 162 3.50 -0.21 -7.89
N ILE A 163 2.25 -0.39 -7.47
CA ILE A 163 1.13 0.48 -7.88
C ILE A 163 1.28 1.89 -7.30
N ALA A 164 1.69 2.01 -6.03
CA ALA A 164 1.83 3.31 -5.38
C ALA A 164 2.82 4.24 -6.11
N ARG A 165 3.94 3.69 -6.60
CA ARG A 165 5.02 4.48 -7.23
C ARG A 165 4.96 4.58 -8.76
N SER A 166 4.20 3.71 -9.43
CA SER A 166 4.18 3.64 -10.91
C SER A 166 3.08 4.49 -11.52
N GLY A 167 3.29 4.95 -12.77
CA GLY A 167 2.38 5.85 -13.46
C GLY A 167 2.20 7.17 -12.70
N ARG A 168 0.95 7.64 -12.56
CA ARG A 168 0.64 8.71 -11.61
C ARG A 168 0.74 8.13 -10.20
N PRO A 169 1.68 8.56 -9.35
CA PRO A 169 1.79 8.03 -7.99
C PRO A 169 0.52 8.28 -7.17
N GLY A 170 0.33 7.52 -6.10
CA GLY A 170 -0.83 7.72 -5.24
C GLY A 170 -0.95 6.66 -4.15
N PRO A 171 -1.96 6.79 -3.27
CA PRO A 171 -2.15 5.93 -2.12
C PRO A 171 -2.70 4.55 -2.51
N VAL A 172 -2.26 3.56 -1.75
CA VAL A 172 -2.70 2.17 -1.82
C VAL A 172 -3.00 1.67 -0.42
N VAL A 173 -4.03 0.83 -0.27
CA VAL A 173 -4.43 0.24 1.01
C VAL A 173 -4.31 -1.28 0.96
N VAL A 174 -3.71 -1.84 2.01
CA VAL A 174 -3.67 -3.29 2.26
C VAL A 174 -4.27 -3.56 3.64
N ASP A 175 -5.46 -4.16 3.65
CA ASP A 175 -6.20 -4.51 4.86
C ASP A 175 -5.93 -5.97 5.23
N ILE A 176 -5.32 -6.23 6.40
CA ILE A 176 -4.80 -7.56 6.75
C ILE A 176 -5.54 -8.10 7.97
N THR A 177 -6.21 -9.24 7.80
CA THR A 177 -6.94 -9.87 8.90
C THR A 177 -5.99 -10.36 10.00
N LYS A 178 -6.49 -10.39 11.24
CA LYS A 178 -5.68 -10.75 12.43
C LYS A 178 -5.13 -12.18 12.37
N ASP A 179 -5.91 -13.11 11.84
CA ASP A 179 -5.48 -14.49 11.63
C ASP A 179 -4.36 -14.59 10.56
N ALA A 180 -4.43 -13.80 9.51
CA ALA A 180 -3.33 -13.73 8.53
C ALA A 180 -2.04 -13.14 9.14
N GLN A 181 -2.14 -12.19 10.07
CA GLN A 181 -0.98 -11.62 10.78
C GLN A 181 -0.34 -12.64 11.73
N CYS A 182 -1.15 -13.46 12.41
CA CYS A 182 -0.70 -14.44 13.39
C CYS A 182 -0.29 -15.80 12.77
N GLY A 183 -0.84 -16.15 11.62
CA GLY A 183 -0.52 -17.37 10.90
C GLY A 183 0.95 -17.45 10.51
N THR A 184 1.43 -18.66 10.17
CA THR A 184 2.80 -18.90 9.73
C THR A 184 2.83 -19.45 8.31
N ALA A 185 3.78 -19.01 7.50
CA ALA A 185 3.98 -19.49 6.14
C ALA A 185 5.46 -19.37 5.72
N PRO A 186 5.91 -20.16 4.73
CA PRO A 186 7.20 -19.96 4.12
C PRO A 186 7.30 -18.57 3.49
N PHE A 187 8.30 -17.80 3.90
CA PHE A 187 8.49 -16.45 3.37
C PHE A 187 9.13 -16.48 2.00
N ARG A 188 8.44 -15.91 1.02
CA ARG A 188 8.96 -15.68 -0.32
C ARG A 188 8.58 -14.29 -0.76
N TYR A 189 9.55 -13.47 -1.09
CA TYR A 189 9.33 -12.11 -1.56
C TYR A 189 9.96 -11.91 -2.94
N GLU A 190 9.14 -11.46 -3.88
CA GLU A 190 9.57 -11.09 -5.22
C GLU A 190 9.09 -9.68 -5.53
N ARG A 191 10.04 -8.78 -5.82
CA ARG A 191 9.72 -7.41 -6.17
C ARG A 191 9.09 -7.35 -7.55
N LEU A 192 7.92 -6.76 -7.66
CA LEU A 192 7.23 -6.63 -8.94
C LEU A 192 7.84 -5.52 -9.81
N THR A 193 8.05 -5.84 -11.08
CA THR A 193 8.48 -4.91 -12.13
C THR A 193 7.38 -4.61 -13.15
N SER A 194 6.35 -5.45 -13.21
CA SER A 194 5.20 -5.29 -14.09
C SER A 194 3.96 -5.99 -13.52
N ILE A 195 2.79 -5.54 -13.94
CA ILE A 195 1.51 -6.20 -13.69
C ILE A 195 0.77 -6.29 -15.02
N ARG A 196 0.40 -7.50 -15.45
CA ARG A 196 -0.19 -7.77 -16.77
C ARG A 196 -1.39 -6.87 -17.10
N SER A 197 -2.25 -6.57 -16.15
CA SER A 197 -3.46 -5.76 -16.33
C SER A 197 -3.28 -4.27 -16.06
N TYR A 198 -2.04 -3.81 -15.81
CA TYR A 198 -1.77 -2.44 -15.44
C TYR A 198 -0.62 -1.87 -16.27
N VAL A 199 -0.93 -0.91 -17.13
CA VAL A 199 0.05 -0.20 -17.99
C VAL A 199 0.22 1.22 -17.43
N PRO A 200 1.28 1.46 -16.62
CA PRO A 200 1.44 2.73 -15.92
C PRO A 200 1.82 3.91 -16.83
N ALA A 201 2.43 3.63 -17.96
CA ALA A 201 2.87 4.65 -18.94
C ALA A 201 2.46 4.20 -20.35
N PRO A 202 1.20 4.43 -20.76
CA PRO A 202 0.78 4.17 -22.13
C PRO A 202 1.52 5.09 -23.10
N ALA A 203 1.82 4.61 -24.30
CA ALA A 203 2.42 5.44 -25.33
C ALA A 203 1.46 6.59 -25.68
N PRO A 204 1.94 7.86 -25.65
CA PRO A 204 1.09 8.99 -25.98
C PRO A 204 0.80 9.02 -27.49
N ALA A 205 -0.46 9.26 -27.87
CA ALA A 205 -0.83 9.51 -29.26
C ALA A 205 -0.53 10.97 -29.62
N ALA A 206 0.05 11.19 -30.79
CA ALA A 206 0.41 12.54 -31.26
C ALA A 206 -0.80 13.49 -31.29
N GLU A 207 -1.97 12.98 -31.67
CA GLU A 207 -3.22 13.71 -31.72
C GLU A 207 -3.68 14.16 -30.31
N CYS A 208 -3.49 13.32 -29.29
CA CYS A 208 -3.79 13.67 -27.89
C CYS A 208 -2.86 14.76 -27.38
N ILE A 209 -1.58 14.74 -27.79
CA ILE A 209 -0.61 15.79 -27.43
C ILE A 209 -1.00 17.12 -28.08
N ALA A 210 -1.34 17.12 -29.36
CA ALA A 210 -1.80 18.31 -30.09
C ALA A 210 -3.07 18.91 -29.43
N CYS A 211 -4.04 18.07 -29.09
CA CYS A 211 -5.25 18.48 -28.38
C CYS A 211 -4.93 19.10 -27.02
N LEU A 212 -4.05 18.48 -26.23
CA LEU A 212 -3.64 18.98 -24.93
C LEU A 212 -2.95 20.36 -25.02
N LEU A 213 -2.07 20.54 -26.00
CA LEU A 213 -1.39 21.80 -26.23
C LEU A 213 -2.34 22.94 -26.62
N TYR A 214 -3.41 22.61 -27.35
CA TYR A 214 -4.46 23.57 -27.70
C TYR A 214 -5.34 23.95 -26.50
N THR A 215 -5.74 22.95 -25.69
CA THR A 215 -6.68 23.15 -24.57
C THR A 215 -6.04 23.64 -23.28
N SER A 216 -4.69 23.49 -23.14
CA SER A 216 -3.94 23.90 -21.95
C SER A 216 -2.77 24.83 -22.36
N PRO A 217 -3.07 26.06 -22.83
CA PRO A 217 -2.03 27.01 -23.25
C PRO A 217 -1.17 27.39 -22.03
N ARG A 218 0.13 27.48 -22.26
CA ARG A 218 1.10 27.86 -21.21
C ARG A 218 0.88 29.34 -20.82
N PRO A 219 1.29 29.75 -19.62
CA PRO A 219 1.21 31.17 -19.20
C PRO A 219 1.86 32.15 -20.17
N ARG A 220 2.90 31.75 -20.89
CA ARG A 220 3.55 32.55 -21.94
C ARG A 220 2.64 32.83 -23.14
N ASP A 221 1.74 31.90 -23.44
CA ASP A 221 0.82 32.04 -24.59
C ASP A 221 -0.31 33.05 -24.30
N ARG A 222 -0.55 33.35 -23.00
CA ARG A 222 -1.51 34.38 -22.57
C ARG A 222 -0.98 35.80 -22.62
N SER A 223 0.30 35.99 -22.67
CA SER A 223 0.94 37.35 -22.71
C SER A 223 0.91 38.00 -24.08
N LEU A 224 0.51 37.28 -25.12
CA LEU A 224 0.47 37.78 -26.51
C LEU A 224 -0.91 38.33 -26.92
N SER A 225 -1.88 38.38 -26.01
CA SER A 225 -3.24 38.90 -26.25
C SER A 225 -3.49 40.26 -25.55
N ARG A 226 -2.56 41.18 -25.60
CA ARG A 226 -2.75 42.60 -25.27
C ARG A 226 -2.39 43.49 -26.44
#